data_ac195e94cb35f244b7377d9c124ffb48
#
_entry.id   ac195e94cb35f244b7377d9c124ffb48
#
_cell.length_a   1.000
_cell.length_b   1.000
_cell.length_c   1.000
_cell.angle_alpha   90.00
_cell.angle_beta   90.00
_cell.angle_gamma   90.00
#
_symmetry.space_group_name_H-M   'P 1'
#
loop_
_entity.id
_entity.type
_entity.pdbx_description
1 polymer ?
#
loop_
_entity_poly.entity_id
_entity_poly.type
_entity_poly.pdbx_seq_one_letter_code
_entity_poly.pdbx_strand_id
1 'polypeptide(L)'
;MANTGLFGQTMNFDTFVSTFLGKATDYDRAYGVQCVDLILLYIEKCITGKSAGFKGNAKEWWTNRNTSNWLKSNFDFITPTYKKDNEVQKGDIGVKTSGGGGNGHIFIIAGGNSNGRFTYYDQNGTGKHDKMSIRMGIPYNKNTINGILRPKNQSKLGNSIPNIKSDKNGSSTSNGNITGGGTAASSGTKNNQSSTTKDTSAEEIKYLKKILKNKTKVSTAVKNVTITDTNKQNRTYVQTVWRHFTTTQGSYIDRYVPVKEGAKITWERKGTPGQFNFEVVYDDNHKYNIQEGDCIIVSLCKSDGSDPKTMFVGYVFTKKISKDRIYSYVAYDQLRYLKNKDFLIYKKKTASQVIKTVAKRMNLKYGSIADTKYKMSAIEEGSECFDIIQDALDNTMLEKGQIYVLYDNCGKLTLKNISNMKRNSCVVDVETAQDYSLETSIDSNTYNRVKIVYEKTNKDDKKTTYHTIVCQSSKSINQWGVLQLYEKVDNIKVAKLKAQAYMKMYNAKTKSLTVKDVIGDRQVRAGSMVPVIMNLPNCKISSYLLVEKVTHKFENGKHTMDLILSGGGFNGK
;
A
#
# COMPACT_ATOMS: atom_id res chain seq x y z
N MET A 1 -8.05 -20.96 -18.74
CA MET A 1 -8.49 -22.00 -17.80
C MET A 1 -8.73 -21.34 -16.46
N ALA A 2 -9.97 -21.23 -16.04
CA ALA A 2 -10.34 -20.66 -14.76
C ALA A 2 -9.97 -21.65 -13.65
N ASN A 3 -9.28 -21.15 -12.65
CA ASN A 3 -8.72 -21.90 -11.54
C ASN A 3 -9.88 -22.45 -10.67
N THR A 4 -10.13 -23.74 -10.73
CA THR A 4 -11.22 -24.47 -10.05
C THR A 4 -11.04 -24.60 -8.52
N GLY A 5 -9.99 -23.99 -7.94
CA GLY A 5 -9.68 -24.04 -6.50
C GLY A 5 -10.47 -23.09 -5.59
N LEU A 6 -11.35 -22.23 -6.14
CA LEU A 6 -12.07 -21.20 -5.37
C LEU A 6 -13.56 -21.50 -5.14
N PHE A 7 -14.05 -22.69 -5.50
CA PHE A 7 -15.43 -23.09 -5.24
C PHE A 7 -15.67 -23.25 -3.73
N GLY A 8 -16.66 -22.53 -3.20
CA GLY A 8 -17.07 -22.59 -1.79
C GLY A 8 -16.46 -21.55 -0.84
N GLN A 9 -15.42 -20.81 -1.23
CA GLN A 9 -14.90 -19.72 -0.39
C GLN A 9 -15.72 -18.44 -0.58
N THR A 10 -16.27 -17.91 0.50
CA THR A 10 -16.89 -16.57 0.50
C THR A 10 -15.82 -15.50 0.65
N MET A 11 -16.01 -14.36 -0.01
CA MET A 11 -15.11 -13.21 0.08
C MET A 11 -15.89 -11.92 0.29
N ASN A 12 -15.24 -10.90 0.83
CA ASN A 12 -15.83 -9.58 0.91
C ASN A 12 -15.78 -8.86 -0.45
N PHE A 13 -16.51 -7.76 -0.57
CA PHE A 13 -16.62 -6.98 -1.80
C PHE A 13 -15.25 -6.53 -2.36
N ASP A 14 -14.38 -6.01 -1.51
CA ASP A 14 -13.08 -5.45 -1.96
C ASP A 14 -12.13 -6.56 -2.44
N THR A 15 -12.15 -7.71 -1.75
CA THR A 15 -11.44 -8.92 -2.20
C THR A 15 -12.00 -9.43 -3.53
N PHE A 16 -13.31 -9.42 -3.71
CA PHE A 16 -13.94 -9.79 -4.99
C PHE A 16 -13.46 -8.88 -6.12
N VAL A 17 -13.54 -7.57 -5.92
CA VAL A 17 -13.10 -6.60 -6.93
C VAL A 17 -11.61 -6.78 -7.25
N SER A 18 -10.74 -6.84 -6.26
CA SER A 18 -9.30 -7.02 -6.49
C SER A 18 -8.95 -8.33 -7.18
N THR A 19 -9.76 -9.38 -6.94
CA THR A 19 -9.55 -10.71 -7.55
C THR A 19 -9.99 -10.75 -9.01
N PHE A 20 -11.11 -10.11 -9.37
CA PHE A 20 -11.75 -10.28 -10.68
C PHE A 20 -11.62 -9.08 -11.61
N LEU A 21 -11.27 -7.89 -11.13
CA LEU A 21 -11.04 -6.72 -11.98
C LEU A 21 -9.96 -7.03 -13.04
N GLY A 22 -10.27 -6.71 -14.28
CA GLY A 22 -9.41 -7.01 -15.43
C GLY A 22 -9.45 -8.48 -15.90
N LYS A 23 -10.30 -9.33 -15.31
CA LYS A 23 -10.51 -10.71 -15.76
C LYS A 23 -11.86 -10.87 -16.43
N ALA A 24 -11.93 -11.75 -17.41
CA ALA A 24 -13.17 -12.17 -18.04
C ALA A 24 -13.69 -13.44 -17.34
N THR A 25 -14.94 -13.44 -16.97
CA THR A 25 -15.62 -14.57 -16.32
C THR A 25 -16.72 -15.07 -17.23
N ASP A 26 -16.67 -16.34 -17.57
CA ASP A 26 -17.76 -17.10 -18.18
C ASP A 26 -18.20 -18.12 -17.11
N TYR A 27 -19.16 -17.71 -16.28
CA TYR A 27 -19.54 -18.42 -15.05
C TYR A 27 -20.31 -19.70 -15.35
N ASP A 28 -21.26 -19.65 -16.27
CA ASP A 28 -22.12 -20.80 -16.62
C ASP A 28 -21.63 -21.57 -17.84
N ARG A 29 -20.55 -21.08 -18.48
CA ARG A 29 -19.96 -21.63 -19.73
C ARG A 29 -20.94 -21.67 -20.90
N ALA A 30 -21.90 -20.73 -20.89
CA ALA A 30 -22.91 -20.60 -21.93
C ALA A 30 -22.82 -19.21 -22.56
N TYR A 31 -22.80 -19.14 -23.88
CA TYR A 31 -22.76 -17.91 -24.68
C TYR A 31 -21.52 -17.02 -24.48
N GLY A 32 -20.47 -17.54 -23.81
CA GLY A 32 -19.24 -16.80 -23.51
C GLY A 32 -19.43 -15.72 -22.44
N VAL A 33 -18.47 -14.82 -22.31
CA VAL A 33 -18.40 -13.81 -21.25
C VAL A 33 -19.54 -12.81 -21.35
N GLN A 34 -20.46 -12.81 -20.39
CA GLN A 34 -21.64 -11.93 -20.33
C GLN A 34 -21.70 -11.10 -19.03
N CYS A 35 -22.50 -10.04 -19.03
CA CYS A 35 -22.68 -9.22 -17.83
C CYS A 35 -23.34 -10.00 -16.68
N VAL A 36 -24.21 -10.96 -16.99
CA VAL A 36 -24.87 -11.82 -15.99
C VAL A 36 -23.88 -12.75 -15.31
N ASP A 37 -22.85 -13.24 -16.00
CA ASP A 37 -21.82 -14.12 -15.41
C ASP A 37 -21.10 -13.47 -14.24
N LEU A 38 -20.78 -12.18 -14.37
CA LEU A 38 -20.17 -11.42 -13.29
C LEU A 38 -21.09 -11.35 -12.07
N ILE A 39 -22.39 -11.18 -12.30
CA ILE A 39 -23.40 -11.12 -11.22
C ILE A 39 -23.59 -12.47 -10.55
N LEU A 40 -23.65 -13.55 -11.31
CA LEU A 40 -23.75 -14.91 -10.76
C LEU A 40 -22.54 -15.23 -9.88
N LEU A 41 -21.34 -14.89 -10.34
CA LEU A 41 -20.12 -15.04 -9.56
C LEU A 41 -20.13 -14.17 -8.31
N TYR A 42 -20.55 -12.92 -8.43
CA TYR A 42 -20.64 -11.98 -7.30
C TYR A 42 -21.61 -12.48 -6.22
N ILE A 43 -22.77 -12.98 -6.63
CA ILE A 43 -23.78 -13.55 -5.71
C ILE A 43 -23.20 -14.75 -4.97
N GLU A 44 -22.56 -15.67 -5.67
CA GLU A 44 -21.94 -16.84 -5.03
C GLU A 44 -20.86 -16.42 -4.04
N LYS A 45 -19.95 -15.55 -4.44
CA LYS A 45 -18.77 -15.21 -3.63
C LYS A 45 -19.06 -14.24 -2.49
N CYS A 46 -19.93 -13.25 -2.71
CA CYS A 46 -20.11 -12.16 -1.76
C CYS A 46 -21.47 -12.15 -1.05
N ILE A 47 -22.51 -12.77 -1.60
CA ILE A 47 -23.86 -12.62 -1.06
C ILE A 47 -24.35 -13.91 -0.39
N THR A 48 -24.46 -15.02 -1.13
CA THR A 48 -25.12 -16.23 -0.64
C THR A 48 -24.16 -17.35 -0.22
N GLY A 49 -22.94 -17.38 -0.78
CA GLY A 49 -22.01 -18.51 -0.66
C GLY A 49 -22.43 -19.73 -1.50
N LYS A 50 -23.47 -19.60 -2.32
CA LYS A 50 -24.01 -20.64 -3.20
C LYS A 50 -24.37 -20.04 -4.55
N SER A 51 -24.47 -20.88 -5.59
CA SER A 51 -24.95 -20.45 -6.90
C SER A 51 -26.32 -19.78 -6.79
N ALA A 52 -26.54 -18.76 -7.64
CA ALA A 52 -27.81 -18.06 -7.67
C ALA A 52 -28.97 -19.02 -8.07
N GLY A 53 -30.06 -18.93 -7.34
CA GLY A 53 -31.28 -19.68 -7.65
C GLY A 53 -32.17 -19.02 -8.70
N PHE A 54 -31.71 -17.92 -9.30
CA PHE A 54 -32.36 -17.26 -10.44
C PHE A 54 -31.36 -17.14 -11.57
N LYS A 55 -31.79 -17.48 -12.77
CA LYS A 55 -31.03 -17.35 -14.02
C LYS A 55 -31.95 -16.67 -15.05
N GLY A 56 -31.39 -15.77 -15.82
CA GLY A 56 -32.14 -15.03 -16.83
C GLY A 56 -31.32 -13.91 -17.43
N ASN A 57 -31.82 -13.31 -18.51
CA ASN A 57 -31.20 -12.13 -19.13
C ASN A 57 -31.14 -10.96 -18.13
N ALA A 58 -30.22 -10.02 -18.36
CA ALA A 58 -29.99 -8.90 -17.43
C ALA A 58 -31.28 -8.16 -17.03
N LYS A 59 -32.16 -7.83 -17.99
CA LYS A 59 -33.45 -7.17 -17.69
C LYS A 59 -34.37 -8.00 -16.80
N GLU A 60 -34.30 -9.32 -16.88
CA GLU A 60 -35.20 -10.22 -16.18
C GLU A 60 -34.95 -10.25 -14.67
N TRP A 61 -33.75 -9.88 -14.23
CA TRP A 61 -33.45 -9.66 -12.82
C TRP A 61 -34.31 -8.57 -12.19
N TRP A 62 -34.75 -7.60 -12.99
CA TRP A 62 -35.67 -6.55 -12.55
C TRP A 62 -37.14 -6.87 -12.85
N THR A 63 -37.45 -7.36 -14.05
CA THR A 63 -38.84 -7.61 -14.45
C THR A 63 -39.49 -8.76 -13.66
N ASN A 64 -38.71 -9.78 -13.31
CA ASN A 64 -39.21 -10.96 -12.55
C ASN A 64 -39.03 -10.84 -11.03
N ARG A 65 -38.69 -9.65 -10.51
CA ARG A 65 -38.44 -9.44 -9.09
C ARG A 65 -39.63 -9.80 -8.19
N ASN A 66 -40.86 -9.58 -8.66
CA ASN A 66 -42.07 -9.85 -7.91
C ASN A 66 -42.56 -11.28 -8.03
N THR A 67 -42.13 -12.05 -9.02
CA THR A 67 -42.51 -13.42 -9.29
C THR A 67 -41.50 -14.44 -8.76
N SER A 68 -40.20 -14.12 -8.76
CA SER A 68 -39.17 -15.01 -8.26
C SER A 68 -39.07 -15.00 -6.74
N ASN A 69 -39.40 -16.13 -6.10
CA ASN A 69 -39.24 -16.29 -4.64
C ASN A 69 -37.79 -16.20 -4.23
N TRP A 70 -36.85 -16.67 -5.06
CA TRP A 70 -35.42 -16.59 -4.75
C TRP A 70 -34.90 -15.14 -4.73
N LEU A 71 -35.30 -14.32 -5.71
CA LEU A 71 -34.96 -12.89 -5.74
C LEU A 71 -35.52 -12.18 -4.50
N LYS A 72 -36.81 -12.40 -4.18
CA LYS A 72 -37.45 -11.82 -2.98
C LYS A 72 -36.77 -12.20 -1.66
N SER A 73 -36.25 -13.42 -1.58
CA SER A 73 -35.58 -13.88 -0.36
C SER A 73 -34.18 -13.24 -0.16
N ASN A 74 -33.50 -12.86 -1.24
CA ASN A 74 -32.11 -12.43 -1.18
C ASN A 74 -31.92 -10.91 -1.38
N PHE A 75 -32.91 -10.21 -1.95
CA PHE A 75 -32.78 -8.80 -2.29
C PHE A 75 -33.99 -7.97 -1.86
N ASP A 76 -33.71 -6.72 -1.49
CA ASP A 76 -34.69 -5.64 -1.47
C ASP A 76 -34.63 -4.92 -2.83
N PHE A 77 -35.83 -4.56 -3.35
CA PHE A 77 -35.97 -3.93 -4.67
C PHE A 77 -36.23 -2.44 -4.53
N ILE A 78 -35.36 -1.63 -5.12
CA ILE A 78 -35.45 -0.18 -5.07
C ILE A 78 -35.70 0.36 -6.47
N THR A 79 -36.83 1.02 -6.67
CA THR A 79 -37.10 1.73 -7.92
C THR A 79 -36.41 3.10 -7.84
N PRO A 80 -35.46 3.41 -8.76
CA PRO A 80 -34.75 4.68 -8.74
C PRO A 80 -35.67 5.86 -8.86
N THR A 81 -35.55 6.84 -7.96
CA THR A 81 -36.27 8.10 -8.02
C THR A 81 -35.50 9.19 -8.74
N TYR A 82 -34.19 8.99 -8.94
CA TYR A 82 -33.23 9.90 -9.59
C TYR A 82 -33.05 11.25 -8.90
N LYS A 83 -33.65 11.45 -7.71
CA LYS A 83 -33.67 12.73 -6.97
C LYS A 83 -32.92 12.67 -5.65
N LYS A 84 -32.64 11.49 -5.12
CA LYS A 84 -32.00 11.31 -3.82
C LYS A 84 -30.52 11.01 -4.00
N ASP A 85 -29.67 11.77 -3.31
CA ASP A 85 -28.28 11.39 -3.13
C ASP A 85 -28.20 10.10 -2.31
N ASN A 86 -27.22 9.24 -2.65
CA ASN A 86 -26.98 7.97 -1.98
C ASN A 86 -28.14 6.95 -2.06
N GLU A 87 -28.99 7.02 -3.09
CA GLU A 87 -30.02 6.02 -3.33
C GLU A 87 -29.42 4.65 -3.68
N VAL A 88 -28.28 4.64 -4.41
CA VAL A 88 -27.47 3.45 -4.64
C VAL A 88 -26.33 3.35 -3.63
N GLN A 89 -25.97 2.13 -3.26
CA GLN A 89 -24.92 1.84 -2.27
C GLN A 89 -23.91 0.87 -2.86
N LYS A 90 -22.68 0.90 -2.33
CA LYS A 90 -21.63 -0.06 -2.68
C LYS A 90 -22.14 -1.49 -2.44
N GLY A 91 -22.02 -2.35 -3.46
CA GLY A 91 -22.48 -3.72 -3.40
C GLY A 91 -23.93 -3.94 -3.88
N ASP A 92 -24.70 -2.90 -4.17
CA ASP A 92 -25.97 -3.04 -4.87
C ASP A 92 -25.76 -3.58 -6.28
N ILE A 93 -26.75 -4.28 -6.82
CA ILE A 93 -26.78 -4.70 -8.22
C ILE A 93 -27.70 -3.78 -8.99
N GLY A 94 -27.14 -3.04 -9.95
CA GLY A 94 -27.89 -2.16 -10.83
C GLY A 94 -28.35 -2.87 -12.10
N VAL A 95 -29.58 -2.62 -12.51
CA VAL A 95 -30.16 -3.17 -13.75
C VAL A 95 -30.59 -2.05 -14.66
N LYS A 96 -30.14 -2.14 -15.92
CA LYS A 96 -30.65 -1.36 -17.05
C LYS A 96 -31.50 -2.29 -17.92
N THR A 97 -32.76 -1.95 -18.11
CA THR A 97 -33.71 -2.83 -18.83
C THR A 97 -33.66 -2.69 -20.36
N SER A 98 -32.96 -1.67 -20.86
CA SER A 98 -32.76 -1.41 -22.29
C SER A 98 -31.33 -1.62 -22.74
N GLY A 99 -31.09 -1.85 -24.02
CA GLY A 99 -29.76 -2.13 -24.60
C GLY A 99 -29.42 -3.62 -24.64
N GLY A 100 -28.17 -3.96 -24.96
CA GLY A 100 -27.70 -5.36 -25.03
C GLY A 100 -28.49 -6.25 -25.98
N GLY A 101 -28.87 -5.75 -27.17
CA GLY A 101 -29.70 -6.53 -28.10
C GLY A 101 -31.12 -6.84 -27.56
N GLY A 102 -31.66 -6.03 -26.66
CA GLY A 102 -32.95 -6.24 -26.01
C GLY A 102 -32.90 -7.02 -24.70
N ASN A 103 -31.72 -7.50 -24.29
CA ASN A 103 -31.52 -8.29 -23.06
C ASN A 103 -31.22 -7.42 -21.82
N GLY A 104 -31.00 -6.11 -22.01
CA GLY A 104 -30.63 -5.19 -20.94
C GLY A 104 -29.15 -5.28 -20.58
N HIS A 105 -28.79 -4.65 -19.45
CA HIS A 105 -27.45 -4.72 -18.87
C HIS A 105 -27.52 -4.77 -17.33
N ILE A 106 -26.61 -5.47 -16.69
CA ILE A 106 -26.57 -5.65 -15.24
C ILE A 106 -25.13 -5.47 -14.73
N PHE A 107 -24.98 -4.83 -13.58
CA PHE A 107 -23.67 -4.40 -13.08
C PHE A 107 -23.67 -4.28 -11.54
N ILE A 108 -22.49 -4.19 -10.93
CA ILE A 108 -22.31 -4.08 -9.48
C ILE A 108 -21.95 -2.64 -9.13
N ILE A 109 -22.72 -2.00 -8.25
CA ILE A 109 -22.47 -0.62 -7.82
C ILE A 109 -21.21 -0.56 -6.97
N ALA A 110 -20.30 0.34 -7.34
CA ALA A 110 -19.03 0.56 -6.65
C ALA A 110 -19.13 1.63 -5.55
N GLY A 111 -20.07 2.54 -5.63
CA GLY A 111 -20.25 3.63 -4.65
C GLY A 111 -21.56 4.38 -4.86
N GLY A 112 -21.86 5.30 -3.94
CA GLY A 112 -23.09 6.09 -3.95
C GLY A 112 -23.19 7.05 -5.14
N ASN A 113 -24.36 7.68 -5.30
CA ASN A 113 -24.69 8.58 -6.42
C ASN A 113 -24.60 10.07 -6.04
N SER A 114 -23.55 10.49 -5.38
CA SER A 114 -23.29 11.91 -5.11
C SER A 114 -23.25 12.74 -6.41
N ASN A 115 -23.75 13.95 -6.37
CA ASN A 115 -23.80 14.87 -7.53
C ASN A 115 -24.48 14.28 -8.80
N GLY A 116 -25.47 13.40 -8.62
CA GLY A 116 -26.22 12.80 -9.72
C GLY A 116 -25.40 11.85 -10.61
N ARG A 117 -24.28 11.36 -10.13
CA ARG A 117 -23.42 10.41 -10.84
C ARG A 117 -23.05 9.25 -9.95
N PHE A 118 -22.83 8.06 -10.53
CA PHE A 118 -22.42 6.87 -9.81
C PHE A 118 -21.32 6.10 -10.55
N THR A 119 -20.76 5.13 -9.87
CA THR A 119 -19.68 4.26 -10.37
C THR A 119 -20.09 2.81 -10.21
N TYR A 120 -19.79 1.96 -11.21
CA TYR A 120 -20.09 0.54 -11.15
C TYR A 120 -19.01 -0.31 -11.81
N TYR A 121 -19.04 -1.60 -11.50
CA TYR A 121 -18.25 -2.64 -12.17
C TYR A 121 -19.15 -3.43 -13.11
N ASP A 122 -18.71 -3.63 -14.32
CA ASP A 122 -19.39 -4.47 -15.30
C ASP A 122 -18.42 -5.34 -16.08
N GLN A 123 -18.96 -6.32 -16.78
CA GLN A 123 -18.25 -7.04 -17.84
C GLN A 123 -19.16 -7.11 -19.06
N ASN A 124 -18.58 -7.27 -20.25
CA ASN A 124 -19.29 -7.22 -21.53
C ASN A 124 -20.13 -5.94 -21.74
N GLY A 125 -19.72 -4.82 -21.11
CA GLY A 125 -20.43 -3.54 -21.22
C GLY A 125 -20.38 -2.92 -22.61
N THR A 126 -19.45 -3.36 -23.45
CA THR A 126 -19.32 -2.93 -24.86
C THR A 126 -19.92 -3.92 -25.86
N GLY A 127 -20.42 -5.07 -25.39
CA GLY A 127 -20.91 -6.16 -26.25
C GLY A 127 -19.81 -6.96 -26.95
N LYS A 128 -18.54 -6.81 -26.53
CA LYS A 128 -17.37 -7.47 -27.14
C LYS A 128 -16.74 -8.52 -26.22
N HIS A 129 -17.53 -9.10 -25.29
CA HIS A 129 -17.05 -10.04 -24.28
C HIS A 129 -15.86 -9.50 -23.46
N ASP A 130 -15.90 -8.20 -23.16
CA ASP A 130 -14.84 -7.51 -22.45
C ASP A 130 -14.79 -7.91 -20.95
N LYS A 131 -13.60 -7.77 -20.39
CA LYS A 131 -13.27 -8.12 -19.01
C LYS A 131 -13.99 -7.22 -18.01
N MET A 132 -14.10 -7.68 -16.75
CA MET A 132 -14.59 -6.85 -15.65
C MET A 132 -13.81 -5.54 -15.59
N SER A 133 -14.52 -4.43 -15.70
CA SER A 133 -13.96 -3.08 -15.70
C SER A 133 -14.79 -2.14 -14.82
N ILE A 134 -14.18 -1.02 -14.42
CA ILE A 134 -14.85 0.04 -13.67
C ILE A 134 -15.40 1.09 -14.65
N ARG A 135 -16.63 1.54 -14.42
CA ARG A 135 -17.27 2.65 -15.15
C ARG A 135 -17.54 3.78 -14.17
N MET A 136 -16.82 4.87 -14.33
CA MET A 136 -16.85 6.00 -13.40
C MET A 136 -17.70 7.16 -13.91
N GLY A 137 -18.29 7.90 -13.00
CA GLY A 137 -18.98 9.15 -13.31
C GLY A 137 -20.19 9.01 -14.21
N ILE A 138 -20.88 7.87 -14.17
CA ILE A 138 -22.06 7.60 -14.99
C ILE A 138 -23.24 8.41 -14.48
N PRO A 139 -24.00 9.12 -15.35
CA PRO A 139 -25.18 9.85 -14.94
C PRO A 139 -26.22 8.93 -14.28
N TYR A 140 -26.76 9.34 -13.12
CA TYR A 140 -27.80 8.61 -12.42
C TYR A 140 -29.17 9.03 -12.95
N ASN A 141 -29.68 8.34 -13.96
CA ASN A 141 -30.94 8.65 -14.63
C ASN A 141 -31.57 7.39 -15.28
N LYS A 142 -32.80 7.54 -15.79
CA LYS A 142 -33.58 6.46 -16.40
C LYS A 142 -32.92 5.75 -17.60
N ASN A 143 -31.95 6.39 -18.24
CA ASN A 143 -31.24 5.81 -19.40
C ASN A 143 -30.05 4.95 -18.97
N THR A 144 -29.66 5.00 -17.70
CA THR A 144 -28.47 4.28 -17.17
C THR A 144 -28.82 3.20 -16.16
N ILE A 145 -29.88 3.37 -15.36
CA ILE A 145 -30.32 2.40 -14.36
C ILE A 145 -31.85 2.48 -14.20
N ASN A 146 -32.50 1.32 -14.19
CA ASN A 146 -33.97 1.23 -14.06
C ASN A 146 -34.41 0.45 -12.80
N GLY A 147 -33.51 -0.28 -12.18
CA GLY A 147 -33.78 -1.03 -10.97
C GLY A 147 -32.53 -1.28 -10.15
N ILE A 148 -32.71 -1.42 -8.86
CA ILE A 148 -31.63 -1.72 -7.91
C ILE A 148 -32.07 -2.92 -7.08
N LEU A 149 -31.20 -3.94 -7.04
CA LEU A 149 -31.33 -5.09 -6.16
C LEU A 149 -30.31 -4.92 -5.02
N ARG A 150 -30.78 -4.65 -3.83
CA ARG A 150 -29.95 -4.51 -2.63
C ARG A 150 -29.89 -5.83 -1.88
N PRO A 151 -28.69 -6.41 -1.70
CA PRO A 151 -28.56 -7.65 -0.94
C PRO A 151 -29.08 -7.50 0.50
N LYS A 152 -29.97 -8.40 0.95
CA LYS A 152 -30.46 -8.41 2.35
C LYS A 152 -29.37 -8.79 3.33
N ASN A 153 -28.46 -9.68 2.94
CA ASN A 153 -27.32 -10.08 3.77
C ASN A 153 -26.09 -9.23 3.43
N GLN A 154 -25.99 -8.08 4.06
CA GLN A 154 -24.86 -7.14 3.86
C GLN A 154 -23.65 -7.43 4.75
N SER A 155 -23.76 -8.33 5.73
CA SER A 155 -22.66 -8.65 6.66
C SER A 155 -21.43 -9.24 5.97
N LYS A 156 -21.60 -9.87 4.83
CA LYS A 156 -20.53 -10.42 3.99
C LYS A 156 -19.90 -9.41 3.03
N LEU A 157 -20.48 -8.21 2.89
CA LEU A 157 -19.95 -7.17 2.01
C LEU A 157 -18.81 -6.37 2.64
N GLY A 158 -18.51 -6.62 3.92
CA GLY A 158 -17.36 -6.03 4.61
C GLY A 158 -17.50 -4.54 4.97
N ASN A 159 -18.71 -3.98 4.89
CA ASN A 159 -19.00 -2.62 5.30
C ASN A 159 -20.15 -2.58 6.29
N SER A 160 -19.90 -2.10 7.51
CA SER A 160 -20.93 -1.49 8.33
C SER A 160 -21.31 -0.15 7.70
N ILE A 161 -22.33 -0.16 6.85
CA ILE A 161 -22.96 1.08 6.40
C ILE A 161 -23.78 1.60 7.59
N PRO A 162 -23.67 2.89 8.00
CA PRO A 162 -24.51 3.42 9.05
C PRO A 162 -25.97 3.30 8.63
N ASN A 163 -26.74 2.52 9.37
CA ASN A 163 -28.20 2.52 9.27
C ASN A 163 -28.68 3.90 9.72
N ILE A 164 -29.06 4.78 8.82
CA ILE A 164 -29.85 5.96 9.14
C ILE A 164 -31.27 5.46 9.42
N LYS A 165 -31.53 5.08 10.68
CA LYS A 165 -32.89 4.97 11.18
C LYS A 165 -33.36 6.39 11.45
N SER A 166 -34.48 6.74 10.82
CA SER A 166 -35.30 7.88 11.16
C SER A 166 -35.66 7.87 12.66
N ASP A 167 -35.38 8.99 13.34
CA ASP A 167 -35.78 9.21 14.71
C ASP A 167 -37.29 9.04 14.92
N LYS A 168 -37.65 8.22 15.89
CA LYS A 168 -38.79 8.46 16.78
C LYS A 168 -38.45 7.93 18.17
N ASN A 169 -38.50 8.82 19.10
CA ASN A 169 -38.41 8.79 20.55
C ASN A 169 -38.67 7.46 21.27
N GLY A 170 -37.87 7.23 22.31
CA GLY A 170 -38.23 6.29 23.37
C GLY A 170 -37.05 5.98 24.31
N SER A 171 -37.05 6.71 25.43
CA SER A 171 -36.21 6.47 26.61
C SER A 171 -36.36 5.05 27.18
N SER A 172 -35.26 4.42 27.60
CA SER A 172 -35.19 3.81 28.94
C SER A 172 -33.82 3.18 29.22
N THR A 173 -33.33 3.48 30.36
CA THR A 173 -32.21 2.97 31.15
C THR A 173 -32.30 1.47 31.43
N SER A 174 -31.16 0.75 31.43
CA SER A 174 -30.87 -0.20 32.51
C SER A 174 -29.38 -0.58 32.58
N ASN A 175 -28.87 -0.43 33.78
CA ASN A 175 -27.59 -0.90 34.31
C ASN A 175 -27.51 -2.44 34.31
N GLY A 176 -26.33 -2.95 34.08
CA GLY A 176 -26.00 -4.35 34.35
C GLY A 176 -24.52 -4.53 34.61
N ASN A 177 -24.15 -4.40 35.87
CA ASN A 177 -22.84 -4.78 36.42
C ASN A 177 -22.70 -6.30 36.46
N ILE A 178 -21.63 -6.86 35.95
CA ILE A 178 -21.16 -8.19 36.42
C ILE A 178 -19.64 -8.14 36.61
N THR A 179 -19.27 -8.21 37.86
CA THR A 179 -17.94 -8.53 38.39
C THR A 179 -17.67 -10.03 38.27
N GLY A 180 -16.43 -10.39 37.94
CA GLY A 180 -15.95 -11.76 37.99
C GLY A 180 -14.44 -11.82 37.86
N GLY A 181 -13.77 -11.88 38.97
CA GLY A 181 -12.32 -12.04 39.07
C GLY A 181 -11.88 -13.48 38.79
N GLY A 182 -10.68 -13.61 38.32
CA GLY A 182 -10.00 -14.88 38.12
C GLY A 182 -8.49 -14.68 38.15
N THR A 183 -7.91 -14.83 39.30
CA THR A 183 -6.48 -14.94 39.54
C THR A 183 -5.93 -16.23 38.94
N ALA A 184 -4.85 -16.14 38.16
CA ALA A 184 -4.05 -17.30 37.79
C ALA A 184 -2.58 -17.07 38.18
N ALA A 185 -2.10 -17.99 38.96
CA ALA A 185 -0.83 -18.00 39.62
C ALA A 185 0.39 -18.11 38.70
N SER A 186 1.43 -17.42 39.12
CA SER A 186 2.80 -17.53 38.68
C SER A 186 3.42 -18.79 39.29
N SER A 187 3.97 -19.69 38.49
CA SER A 187 4.95 -20.65 38.92
C SER A 187 6.31 -20.33 38.33
N GLY A 188 7.18 -19.78 39.15
CA GLY A 188 8.58 -19.61 38.84
C GLY A 188 9.34 -20.91 39.08
N THR A 189 10.22 -21.23 38.18
CA THR A 189 11.31 -22.16 38.45
C THR A 189 12.64 -21.48 38.12
N LYS A 190 13.40 -21.21 39.16
CA LYS A 190 14.81 -20.81 39.07
C LYS A 190 15.64 -22.04 38.75
N ASN A 191 16.53 -21.94 37.78
CA ASN A 191 17.78 -22.67 37.82
C ASN A 191 18.90 -21.83 37.20
N ASN A 192 19.90 -21.63 38.05
CA ASN A 192 21.22 -21.09 37.71
C ASN A 192 22.01 -22.15 36.95
N GLN A 193 22.73 -21.76 35.92
CA GLN A 193 24.17 -22.07 35.81
C GLN A 193 24.81 -21.34 34.63
N SER A 194 26.00 -20.86 34.93
CA SER A 194 26.87 -20.07 34.06
C SER A 194 27.63 -20.92 33.06
N SER A 195 27.83 -20.44 31.85
CA SER A 195 29.10 -20.64 31.11
C SER A 195 29.24 -19.63 30.02
N THR A 196 30.41 -19.11 29.94
CA THR A 196 30.95 -18.01 29.12
C THR A 196 30.93 -18.27 27.65
N THR A 197 30.26 -17.39 26.89
CA THR A 197 30.60 -17.04 25.52
C THR A 197 30.57 -15.53 25.36
N LYS A 198 31.62 -14.99 24.76
CA LYS A 198 32.05 -13.59 24.84
C LYS A 198 31.12 -12.59 24.10
N ASP A 199 30.86 -11.52 24.85
CA ASP A 199 30.69 -10.10 24.47
C ASP A 199 29.64 -9.60 23.45
N THR A 200 29.16 -10.32 22.48
CA THR A 200 28.07 -9.85 21.61
C THR A 200 26.72 -9.85 22.33
N SER A 201 26.52 -10.77 23.25
CA SER A 201 25.26 -10.90 24.00
C SER A 201 25.04 -9.80 25.04
N ALA A 202 26.10 -9.22 25.59
CA ALA A 202 25.99 -8.18 26.62
C ALA A 202 25.56 -6.84 26.03
N GLU A 203 26.07 -6.48 24.87
CA GLU A 203 25.66 -5.25 24.15
C GLU A 203 24.22 -5.39 23.63
N GLU A 204 23.85 -6.53 23.07
CA GLU A 204 22.48 -6.80 22.60
C GLU A 204 21.48 -6.82 23.76
N ILE A 205 21.83 -7.39 24.90
CA ILE A 205 21.01 -7.36 26.11
C ILE A 205 20.86 -5.93 26.66
N LYS A 206 21.93 -5.15 26.70
CA LYS A 206 21.92 -3.74 27.12
C LYS A 206 20.99 -2.93 26.24
N TYR A 207 20.98 -3.24 24.97
CA TYR A 207 20.16 -2.62 23.96
C TYR A 207 18.67 -2.97 24.09
N LEU A 208 18.32 -4.25 24.16
CA LEU A 208 16.94 -4.68 24.34
C LEU A 208 16.32 -4.15 25.64
N LYS A 209 17.13 -4.02 26.71
CA LYS A 209 16.73 -3.32 27.94
C LYS A 209 16.46 -1.83 27.69
N LYS A 210 17.18 -1.18 26.78
CA LYS A 210 16.98 0.22 26.41
C LYS A 210 15.71 0.44 25.60
N ILE A 211 15.37 -0.49 24.65
CA ILE A 211 14.07 -0.48 23.96
C ILE A 211 12.93 -0.58 24.99
N LEU A 212 13.04 -1.46 25.97
CA LEU A 212 12.01 -1.64 26.99
C LEU A 212 11.85 -0.40 27.89
N LYS A 213 12.94 0.35 28.12
CA LYS A 213 12.92 1.60 28.91
C LYS A 213 12.50 2.83 28.09
N ASN A 214 12.81 2.88 26.82
CA ASN A 214 12.49 4.03 25.98
C ASN A 214 10.99 4.07 25.69
N LYS A 215 10.30 5.02 26.30
CA LYS A 215 9.10 5.60 25.73
C LYS A 215 9.57 6.37 24.51
N THR A 216 9.55 5.77 23.33
CA THR A 216 9.92 6.44 22.10
C THR A 216 8.83 7.48 21.77
N LYS A 217 8.86 8.60 22.46
CA LYS A 217 8.22 9.83 22.01
C LYS A 217 9.18 10.45 20.98
N VAL A 218 9.10 9.99 19.74
CA VAL A 218 9.40 10.91 18.65
C VAL A 218 8.30 11.97 18.79
N SER A 219 8.66 13.17 19.23
CA SER A 219 7.70 14.28 19.27
C SER A 219 7.34 14.59 17.81
N THR A 220 6.24 14.03 17.36
CA THR A 220 5.66 14.24 16.04
C THR A 220 4.69 15.42 16.04
N ALA A 221 4.49 16.06 17.20
CA ALA A 221 3.60 17.20 17.31
C ALA A 221 4.04 18.33 16.37
N VAL A 222 3.14 18.75 15.52
CA VAL A 222 3.31 19.92 14.65
C VAL A 222 3.13 21.18 15.53
N LYS A 223 4.23 21.84 15.85
CA LYS A 223 4.20 23.15 16.49
C LYS A 223 4.64 24.18 15.45
N ASN A 224 3.81 25.21 15.26
CA ASN A 224 4.09 26.39 14.44
C ASN A 224 4.49 26.09 12.99
N VAL A 225 3.62 25.41 12.23
CA VAL A 225 3.74 25.35 10.78
C VAL A 225 3.17 26.64 10.21
N THR A 226 4.02 27.48 9.64
CA THR A 226 3.58 28.62 8.83
C THR A 226 3.07 28.04 7.51
N ILE A 227 1.75 28.10 7.31
CA ILE A 227 1.13 27.77 6.04
C ILE A 227 1.51 28.88 5.07
N THR A 228 2.48 28.63 4.20
CA THR A 228 2.70 29.50 3.05
C THR A 228 1.59 29.24 2.06
N ASP A 229 0.89 30.30 1.65
CA ASP A 229 -0.18 30.23 0.66
C ASP A 229 0.35 29.61 -0.64
N THR A 230 0.05 28.31 -0.84
CA THR A 230 0.46 27.53 -2.01
C THR A 230 -0.48 27.69 -3.19
N ASN A 231 -1.51 28.55 -3.09
CA ASN A 231 -2.51 28.78 -4.13
C ASN A 231 -1.98 29.47 -5.38
N LYS A 232 -0.75 29.96 -5.38
CA LYS A 232 -0.06 30.39 -6.60
C LYS A 232 0.61 29.19 -7.25
N GLN A 233 -0.17 28.31 -7.87
CA GLN A 233 0.35 27.29 -8.78
C GLN A 233 0.95 27.97 -10.01
N ASN A 234 2.23 28.28 -9.98
CA ASN A 234 2.98 28.49 -11.20
C ASN A 234 2.93 27.20 -12.00
N ARG A 235 2.44 27.24 -13.24
CA ARG A 235 2.50 26.09 -14.14
C ARG A 235 3.91 25.56 -14.16
N THR A 236 4.07 24.28 -13.88
CA THR A 236 5.38 23.61 -13.81
C THR A 236 5.52 22.74 -15.06
N TYR A 237 6.61 22.87 -15.78
CA TYR A 237 6.92 22.02 -16.92
C TYR A 237 7.86 20.90 -16.49
N VAL A 238 7.58 19.69 -16.96
CA VAL A 238 8.51 18.56 -16.83
C VAL A 238 9.39 18.54 -18.05
N GLN A 239 10.67 18.73 -17.82
CA GLN A 239 11.69 18.59 -18.84
C GLN A 239 12.32 17.21 -18.73
N THR A 240 12.23 16.41 -19.77
CA THR A 240 12.86 15.10 -19.85
C THR A 240 14.01 15.14 -20.86
N VAL A 241 15.19 14.75 -20.41
CA VAL A 241 16.40 14.69 -21.23
C VAL A 241 16.80 13.24 -21.38
N TRP A 242 16.97 12.81 -22.63
CA TRP A 242 17.56 11.54 -22.99
C TRP A 242 19.06 11.74 -23.21
N ARG A 243 19.86 11.02 -22.44
CA ARG A 243 21.34 10.99 -22.57
C ARG A 243 21.75 9.68 -23.21
N HIS A 244 22.27 9.76 -24.40
CA HIS A 244 22.73 8.61 -25.19
C HIS A 244 24.26 8.67 -25.38
N PHE A 245 24.90 7.51 -25.21
CA PHE A 245 26.34 7.37 -25.47
C PHE A 245 26.57 7.07 -26.93
N THR A 246 27.33 7.92 -27.64
CA THR A 246 27.71 7.67 -29.04
C THR A 246 29.10 7.05 -29.12
N THR A 247 29.16 5.84 -29.63
CA THR A 247 30.44 5.11 -29.82
C THR A 247 31.35 5.79 -30.83
N THR A 248 30.80 6.52 -31.80
CA THR A 248 31.55 7.25 -32.83
C THR A 248 32.34 8.47 -32.30
N GLN A 249 31.88 9.06 -31.21
CA GLN A 249 32.52 10.25 -30.63
C GLN A 249 33.06 10.05 -29.22
N GLY A 250 32.78 8.89 -28.61
CA GLY A 250 33.15 8.60 -27.21
C GLY A 250 32.52 9.58 -26.19
N SER A 251 31.42 10.23 -26.55
CA SER A 251 30.77 11.28 -25.77
C SER A 251 29.27 11.02 -25.61
N TYR A 252 28.67 11.68 -24.60
CA TYR A 252 27.22 11.67 -24.42
C TYR A 252 26.56 12.81 -25.17
N ILE A 253 25.44 12.52 -25.82
CA ILE A 253 24.56 13.52 -26.44
C ILE A 253 23.29 13.60 -25.61
N ASP A 254 22.92 14.81 -25.20
CA ASP A 254 21.69 15.09 -24.47
C ASP A 254 20.63 15.66 -25.44
N ARG A 255 19.43 15.06 -25.44
CA ARG A 255 18.29 15.52 -26.26
C ARG A 255 17.05 15.64 -25.38
N TYR A 256 16.29 16.72 -25.59
CA TYR A 256 14.96 16.84 -24.98
C TYR A 256 13.98 15.88 -25.63
N VAL A 257 13.20 15.21 -24.80
CA VAL A 257 12.20 14.22 -25.25
C VAL A 257 10.81 14.78 -25.00
N PRO A 258 9.94 14.84 -26.03
CA PRO A 258 8.54 15.24 -25.86
C PRO A 258 7.76 14.11 -25.20
N VAL A 259 7.69 14.13 -23.88
CA VAL A 259 6.96 13.17 -23.08
C VAL A 259 5.48 13.51 -23.13
N LYS A 260 4.65 12.51 -23.41
CA LYS A 260 3.19 12.61 -23.35
C LYS A 260 2.73 12.87 -21.92
N GLU A 261 1.64 13.61 -21.76
CA GLU A 261 1.02 13.86 -20.47
C GLU A 261 0.66 12.56 -19.73
N GLY A 262 0.65 12.60 -18.39
CA GLY A 262 0.41 11.44 -17.55
C GLY A 262 1.68 10.71 -17.09
N ALA A 263 2.86 11.28 -17.36
CA ALA A 263 4.12 10.73 -16.82
C ALA A 263 4.14 10.72 -15.29
N LYS A 264 4.78 9.68 -14.70
CA LYS A 264 4.77 9.45 -13.25
C LYS A 264 6.13 9.07 -12.73
N ILE A 265 6.55 9.68 -11.61
CA ILE A 265 7.69 9.24 -10.83
C ILE A 265 7.19 8.65 -9.52
N THR A 266 7.59 7.41 -9.22
CA THR A 266 7.19 6.71 -7.99
C THR A 266 8.43 6.35 -7.18
N TRP A 267 8.39 6.64 -5.88
CA TRP A 267 9.36 6.16 -4.91
C TRP A 267 8.67 5.46 -3.75
N GLU A 268 9.26 4.36 -3.32
CA GLU A 268 8.91 3.62 -2.11
C GLU A 268 10.09 3.58 -1.16
N ARG A 269 9.81 3.54 0.14
CA ARG A 269 10.85 3.66 1.16
C ARG A 269 11.73 2.42 1.31
N LYS A 270 11.18 1.24 1.04
CA LYS A 270 11.87 -0.04 1.23
C LYS A 270 11.78 -0.93 -0.02
N GLY A 271 12.88 -1.60 -0.33
CA GLY A 271 12.93 -2.74 -1.26
C GLY A 271 12.63 -2.46 -2.74
N THR A 272 12.41 -1.19 -3.11
CA THR A 272 11.98 -0.84 -4.46
C THR A 272 12.81 0.33 -5.00
N PRO A 273 13.32 0.25 -6.25
CA PRO A 273 13.97 1.38 -6.90
C PRO A 273 12.96 2.47 -7.24
N GLY A 274 13.42 3.71 -7.32
CA GLY A 274 12.63 4.80 -7.89
C GLY A 274 12.34 4.51 -9.36
N GLN A 275 11.12 4.79 -9.79
CA GLN A 275 10.62 4.45 -11.12
C GLN A 275 10.04 5.67 -11.81
N PHE A 276 10.40 5.89 -13.06
CA PHE A 276 9.80 6.86 -13.96
C PHE A 276 9.10 6.14 -15.11
N ASN A 277 7.77 6.32 -15.20
CA ASN A 277 6.95 5.81 -16.29
C ASN A 277 6.58 6.97 -17.20
N PHE A 278 6.86 6.84 -18.48
CA PHE A 278 6.56 7.87 -19.45
C PHE A 278 6.26 7.29 -20.84
N GLU A 279 5.58 8.08 -21.64
CA GLU A 279 5.22 7.74 -22.99
C GLU A 279 5.73 8.79 -23.97
N VAL A 280 6.12 8.34 -25.16
CA VAL A 280 6.56 9.19 -26.28
C VAL A 280 5.81 8.74 -27.53
N VAL A 281 5.28 9.70 -28.28
CA VAL A 281 4.67 9.41 -29.56
C VAL A 281 5.75 8.98 -30.55
N TYR A 282 5.50 7.92 -31.29
CA TYR A 282 6.41 7.43 -32.32
C TYR A 282 6.66 8.50 -33.38
N ASP A 283 7.94 8.70 -33.69
CA ASP A 283 8.40 9.60 -34.74
C ASP A 283 8.97 8.77 -35.89
N ASP A 284 8.39 8.93 -37.11
CA ASP A 284 8.81 8.20 -38.30
C ASP A 284 10.28 8.47 -38.67
N ASN A 285 10.82 9.60 -38.26
CA ASN A 285 12.23 9.95 -38.46
C ASN A 285 13.19 9.31 -37.45
N HIS A 286 12.68 8.47 -36.55
CA HIS A 286 13.45 7.82 -35.48
C HIS A 286 14.29 8.78 -34.62
N LYS A 287 13.88 10.05 -34.50
CA LYS A 287 14.60 11.09 -33.77
C LYS A 287 14.80 10.74 -32.29
N TYR A 288 13.85 9.99 -31.71
CA TYR A 288 13.84 9.56 -30.30
C TYR A 288 13.90 8.04 -30.20
N ASN A 289 14.95 7.43 -30.75
CA ASN A 289 15.16 5.99 -30.65
C ASN A 289 15.81 5.61 -29.31
N ILE A 290 15.09 5.87 -28.21
CA ILE A 290 15.52 5.53 -26.84
C ILE A 290 15.57 4.00 -26.72
N GLN A 291 16.67 3.47 -26.17
CA GLN A 291 16.91 2.05 -26.00
C GLN A 291 17.01 1.71 -24.50
N GLU A 292 16.90 0.42 -24.19
CA GLU A 292 17.20 -0.10 -22.87
C GLU A 292 18.67 0.19 -22.51
N GLY A 293 18.90 0.65 -21.29
CA GLY A 293 20.21 1.10 -20.80
C GLY A 293 20.46 2.60 -20.98
N ASP A 294 19.69 3.30 -21.81
CA ASP A 294 19.83 4.76 -21.97
C ASP A 294 19.46 5.50 -20.69
N CYS A 295 20.19 6.58 -20.40
CA CYS A 295 19.97 7.40 -19.23
C CYS A 295 18.87 8.45 -19.49
N ILE A 296 17.95 8.56 -18.54
CA ILE A 296 16.87 9.55 -18.54
C ILE A 296 17.03 10.49 -17.35
N ILE A 297 17.00 11.79 -17.61
CA ILE A 297 17.07 12.85 -16.60
C ILE A 297 15.77 13.63 -16.63
N VAL A 298 15.08 13.71 -15.50
CA VAL A 298 13.82 14.45 -15.37
C VAL A 298 14.03 15.64 -14.46
N SER A 299 13.68 16.83 -14.94
CA SER A 299 13.76 18.08 -14.20
C SER A 299 12.42 18.80 -14.19
N LEU A 300 12.10 19.47 -13.09
CA LEU A 300 11.02 20.44 -13.02
C LEU A 300 11.56 21.83 -13.33
N CYS A 301 10.89 22.53 -14.23
CA CYS A 301 11.21 23.87 -14.68
C CYS A 301 10.08 24.83 -14.34
N LYS A 302 10.32 26.12 -14.36
CA LYS A 302 9.27 27.14 -14.37
C LYS A 302 8.48 27.09 -15.68
N SER A 303 7.37 27.82 -15.75
CA SER A 303 6.47 27.85 -16.92
C SER A 303 7.14 28.32 -18.23
N ASP A 304 8.22 29.07 -18.13
CA ASP A 304 9.06 29.55 -19.23
C ASP A 304 10.20 28.58 -19.60
N GLY A 305 10.26 27.40 -18.96
CA GLY A 305 11.34 26.42 -19.13
C GLY A 305 12.63 26.76 -18.37
N SER A 306 12.67 27.91 -17.67
CA SER A 306 13.83 28.33 -16.90
C SER A 306 13.96 27.58 -15.56
N ASP A 307 15.14 27.71 -14.93
CA ASP A 307 15.46 27.17 -13.60
C ASP A 307 15.22 25.66 -13.45
N PRO A 308 15.77 24.80 -14.34
CA PRO A 308 15.57 23.35 -14.27
C PRO A 308 16.15 22.78 -12.97
N LYS A 309 15.32 22.09 -12.21
CA LYS A 309 15.71 21.37 -10.98
C LYS A 309 15.56 19.88 -11.20
N THR A 310 16.66 19.17 -11.32
CA THR A 310 16.65 17.72 -11.49
C THR A 310 15.94 17.04 -10.33
N MET A 311 15.04 16.13 -10.66
CA MET A 311 14.22 15.39 -9.73
C MET A 311 14.51 13.90 -9.79
N PHE A 312 14.80 13.37 -10.98
CA PHE A 312 15.05 11.95 -11.22
C PHE A 312 16.18 11.77 -12.23
N VAL A 313 17.04 10.81 -11.99
CA VAL A 313 18.03 10.28 -12.94
C VAL A 313 17.91 8.76 -12.89
N GLY A 314 17.71 8.13 -14.03
CA GLY A 314 17.56 6.68 -14.11
C GLY A 314 17.92 6.15 -15.48
N TYR A 315 17.76 4.84 -15.63
CA TYR A 315 18.08 4.12 -16.86
C TYR A 315 16.85 3.39 -17.35
N VAL A 316 16.65 3.34 -18.66
CA VAL A 316 15.55 2.63 -19.29
C VAL A 316 15.77 1.12 -19.14
N PHE A 317 14.79 0.41 -18.60
CA PHE A 317 14.81 -1.05 -18.48
C PHE A 317 13.75 -1.73 -19.33
N THR A 318 12.69 -1.00 -19.67
CA THR A 318 11.60 -1.55 -20.47
C THR A 318 11.17 -0.56 -21.52
N LYS A 319 11.04 -1.03 -22.75
CA LYS A 319 10.47 -0.34 -23.88
C LYS A 319 9.34 -1.17 -24.44
N LYS A 320 8.17 -0.58 -24.62
CA LYS A 320 6.99 -1.21 -25.20
C LYS A 320 6.42 -0.33 -26.29
N ILE A 321 6.03 -0.92 -27.39
CA ILE A 321 5.36 -0.24 -28.51
C ILE A 321 3.90 -0.68 -28.51
N SER A 322 2.97 0.27 -28.55
CA SER A 322 1.55 0.00 -28.71
C SER A 322 1.14 0.08 -30.18
N LYS A 323 -0.04 -0.47 -30.47
CA LYS A 323 -0.68 -0.37 -31.79
C LYS A 323 -0.97 1.08 -32.21
N ASP A 324 -1.15 1.97 -31.21
CA ASP A 324 -1.43 3.39 -31.43
C ASP A 324 -0.16 4.22 -31.67
N ARG A 325 0.95 3.57 -32.03
CA ARG A 325 2.24 4.21 -32.30
C ARG A 325 2.78 5.02 -31.09
N ILE A 326 2.58 4.49 -29.88
CA ILE A 326 3.10 5.06 -28.64
C ILE A 326 4.17 4.14 -28.08
N TYR A 327 5.33 4.70 -27.77
CA TYR A 327 6.36 4.06 -26.98
C TYR A 327 6.11 4.33 -25.50
N SER A 328 5.93 3.28 -24.70
CA SER A 328 5.88 3.35 -23.24
C SER A 328 7.20 2.87 -22.66
N TYR A 329 7.79 3.66 -21.80
CA TYR A 329 9.08 3.40 -21.17
C TYR A 329 8.95 3.29 -19.67
N VAL A 330 9.76 2.39 -19.09
CA VAL A 330 10.00 2.30 -17.66
C VAL A 330 11.49 2.51 -17.40
N ALA A 331 11.83 3.60 -16.71
CA ALA A 331 13.17 3.86 -16.25
C ALA A 331 13.25 3.72 -14.73
N TYR A 332 14.33 3.12 -14.24
CA TYR A 332 14.62 2.98 -12.82
C TYR A 332 15.87 3.78 -12.44
N ASP A 333 15.90 4.29 -11.21
CA ASP A 333 17.11 4.83 -10.63
C ASP A 333 18.14 3.73 -10.32
N GLN A 334 19.33 4.10 -9.88
CA GLN A 334 20.40 3.12 -9.68
C GLN A 334 20.13 2.13 -8.54
N LEU A 335 19.14 2.37 -7.67
CA LEU A 335 18.72 1.37 -6.68
C LEU A 335 18.26 0.06 -7.33
N ARG A 336 17.86 0.08 -8.62
CA ARG A 336 17.50 -1.14 -9.36
C ARG A 336 18.60 -2.20 -9.34
N TYR A 337 19.85 -1.77 -9.34
CA TYR A 337 21.00 -2.69 -9.30
C TYR A 337 21.19 -3.35 -7.93
N LEU A 338 20.56 -2.83 -6.86
CA LEU A 338 20.53 -3.48 -5.54
C LEU A 338 19.60 -4.72 -5.48
N LYS A 339 18.82 -4.99 -6.55
CA LYS A 339 18.08 -6.25 -6.71
C LYS A 339 18.98 -7.44 -7.12
N ASN A 340 20.24 -7.18 -7.40
CA ASN A 340 21.21 -8.26 -7.61
C ASN A 340 21.50 -8.96 -6.28
N LYS A 341 21.65 -10.27 -6.35
CA LYS A 341 22.06 -11.11 -5.21
C LYS A 341 23.56 -11.09 -5.05
N ASP A 342 24.03 -11.15 -3.81
CA ASP A 342 25.46 -11.18 -3.50
C ASP A 342 25.73 -12.12 -2.31
N PHE A 343 26.99 -12.49 -2.16
CA PHE A 343 27.54 -13.12 -0.96
C PHE A 343 28.43 -12.11 -0.24
N LEU A 344 28.03 -11.72 0.96
CA LEU A 344 28.74 -10.68 1.71
C LEU A 344 28.97 -11.09 3.16
N ILE A 345 30.23 -11.21 3.55
CA ILE A 345 30.63 -11.36 4.97
C ILE A 345 31.14 -10.01 5.48
N TYR A 346 30.58 -9.56 6.58
CA TYR A 346 31.10 -8.37 7.24
C TYR A 346 31.18 -8.55 8.76
N LYS A 347 32.24 -8.02 9.36
CA LYS A 347 32.51 -8.12 10.78
C LYS A 347 32.74 -6.72 11.36
N LYS A 348 31.99 -6.37 12.43
CA LYS A 348 32.06 -5.08 13.14
C LYS A 348 31.90 -3.87 12.18
N LYS A 349 31.00 -3.97 11.19
CA LYS A 349 30.68 -2.88 10.24
C LYS A 349 29.40 -2.17 10.64
N THR A 350 29.33 -0.86 10.36
CA THR A 350 28.06 -0.09 10.46
C THR A 350 27.25 -0.26 9.18
N ALA A 351 25.93 -0.04 9.23
CA ALA A 351 25.09 -0.05 8.04
C ALA A 351 25.61 0.92 6.97
N SER A 352 26.14 2.09 7.36
CA SER A 352 26.80 3.05 6.46
C SER A 352 27.99 2.42 5.72
N GLN A 353 28.79 1.59 6.40
CA GLN A 353 29.93 0.90 5.79
C GLN A 353 29.47 -0.26 4.90
N VAL A 354 28.39 -0.98 5.28
CA VAL A 354 27.78 -2.03 4.44
C VAL A 354 27.29 -1.42 3.13
N ILE A 355 26.54 -0.31 3.19
CA ILE A 355 26.05 0.42 2.00
C ILE A 355 27.21 0.80 1.06
N LYS A 356 28.28 1.36 1.60
CA LYS A 356 29.47 1.75 0.79
C LYS A 356 30.14 0.52 0.15
N THR A 357 30.18 -0.60 0.87
CA THR A 357 30.76 -1.85 0.35
C THR A 357 29.93 -2.39 -0.81
N VAL A 358 28.60 -2.46 -0.62
CA VAL A 358 27.67 -2.91 -1.68
C VAL A 358 27.73 -1.96 -2.88
N ALA A 359 27.68 -0.65 -2.64
CA ALA A 359 27.78 0.36 -3.72
C ALA A 359 29.04 0.16 -4.56
N LYS A 360 30.21 -0.06 -3.91
CA LYS A 360 31.47 -0.32 -4.61
C LYS A 360 31.41 -1.61 -5.44
N ARG A 361 30.85 -2.70 -4.90
CA ARG A 361 30.72 -3.97 -5.61
C ARG A 361 29.82 -3.87 -6.84
N MET A 362 28.71 -3.14 -6.71
CA MET A 362 27.75 -2.92 -7.80
C MET A 362 28.09 -1.75 -8.70
N ASN A 363 29.29 -1.14 -8.55
CA ASN A 363 29.76 0.04 -9.29
C ASN A 363 28.76 1.23 -9.24
N LEU A 364 28.10 1.44 -8.09
CA LEU A 364 27.13 2.51 -7.89
C LEU A 364 27.81 3.73 -7.29
N LYS A 365 27.40 4.91 -7.75
CA LYS A 365 27.85 6.19 -7.19
C LYS A 365 27.09 6.47 -5.89
N TYR A 366 27.78 6.94 -4.86
CA TYR A 366 27.12 7.41 -3.64
C TYR A 366 27.55 8.84 -3.29
N GLY A 367 26.64 9.55 -2.63
CA GLY A 367 26.85 10.90 -2.12
C GLY A 367 26.96 10.90 -0.59
N SER A 368 26.06 11.61 0.08
CA SER A 368 26.02 11.69 1.54
C SER A 368 25.46 10.43 2.15
N ILE A 369 26.28 9.68 2.89
CA ILE A 369 25.87 8.50 3.66
C ILE A 369 26.01 8.83 5.14
N ALA A 370 24.87 9.01 5.83
CA ALA A 370 24.83 9.30 7.26
C ALA A 370 25.48 8.17 8.08
N ASP A 371 26.28 8.53 9.07
CA ASP A 371 26.90 7.55 9.96
C ASP A 371 25.86 6.93 10.92
N THR A 372 25.67 5.63 10.83
CA THR A 372 24.70 4.87 11.63
C THR A 372 25.25 4.41 12.99
N LYS A 373 26.57 4.52 13.19
CA LYS A 373 27.32 4.28 14.45
C LYS A 373 27.17 2.88 15.08
N TYR A 374 26.15 2.11 14.75
CA TYR A 374 25.99 0.74 15.27
C TYR A 374 26.79 -0.24 14.43
N LYS A 375 27.66 -1.02 15.10
CA LYS A 375 28.50 -2.04 14.47
C LYS A 375 27.88 -3.41 14.63
N MET A 376 27.74 -4.14 13.53
CA MET A 376 27.19 -5.48 13.45
C MET A 376 28.08 -6.41 12.64
N SER A 377 27.82 -7.69 12.74
CA SER A 377 28.50 -8.73 11.95
C SER A 377 27.44 -9.67 11.39
N ALA A 378 27.54 -10.02 10.11
CA ALA A 378 26.64 -10.97 9.48
C ALA A 378 27.35 -11.71 8.33
N ILE A 379 26.76 -12.83 7.95
CA ILE A 379 27.04 -13.60 6.75
C ILE A 379 25.75 -13.57 5.93
N GLU A 380 25.81 -12.92 4.79
CA GLU A 380 24.70 -12.78 3.87
C GLU A 380 24.97 -13.68 2.66
N GLU A 381 24.15 -14.69 2.49
CA GLU A 381 24.36 -15.72 1.48
C GLU A 381 23.18 -15.73 0.49
N GLY A 382 23.45 -15.25 -0.73
CA GLY A 382 22.48 -15.23 -1.81
C GLY A 382 21.30 -14.27 -1.61
N SER A 383 21.41 -13.33 -0.67
CA SER A 383 20.41 -12.27 -0.42
C SER A 383 20.50 -11.17 -1.48
N GLU A 384 19.37 -10.51 -1.78
CA GLU A 384 19.41 -9.28 -2.58
C GLU A 384 20.20 -8.20 -1.82
N CYS A 385 20.97 -7.40 -2.54
CA CYS A 385 21.70 -6.29 -1.93
C CYS A 385 20.78 -5.31 -1.18
N PHE A 386 19.52 -5.16 -1.62
CA PHE A 386 18.51 -4.42 -0.88
C PHE A 386 18.26 -5.00 0.51
N ASP A 387 18.08 -6.33 0.60
CA ASP A 387 17.81 -7.01 1.86
C ASP A 387 19.00 -6.90 2.81
N ILE A 388 20.22 -7.14 2.30
CA ILE A 388 21.48 -6.97 3.07
C ILE A 388 21.56 -5.57 3.70
N ILE A 389 21.23 -4.54 2.92
CA ILE A 389 21.24 -3.16 3.40
C ILE A 389 20.08 -2.90 4.37
N GLN A 390 18.88 -3.42 4.04
CA GLN A 390 17.70 -3.21 4.87
C GLN A 390 17.84 -3.86 6.24
N ASP A 391 18.38 -5.08 6.31
CA ASP A 391 18.66 -5.79 7.55
C ASP A 391 19.66 -5.03 8.42
N ALA A 392 20.71 -4.48 7.80
CA ALA A 392 21.66 -3.64 8.52
C ALA A 392 21.02 -2.34 9.05
N LEU A 393 20.08 -1.74 8.32
CA LEU A 393 19.34 -0.56 8.76
C LEU A 393 18.29 -0.89 9.82
N ASP A 394 17.59 -2.01 9.69
CA ASP A 394 16.60 -2.48 10.67
C ASP A 394 17.28 -2.86 12.00
N ASN A 395 18.44 -3.53 11.96
CA ASN A 395 19.27 -3.75 13.15
C ASN A 395 19.74 -2.43 13.78
N THR A 396 20.10 -1.43 12.97
CA THR A 396 20.46 -0.09 13.46
C THR A 396 19.23 0.59 14.10
N MET A 397 18.05 0.47 13.50
CA MET A 397 16.80 1.01 14.07
C MET A 397 16.48 0.36 15.40
N LEU A 398 16.57 -0.95 15.46
CA LEU A 398 16.37 -1.70 16.68
C LEU A 398 17.34 -1.22 17.78
N GLU A 399 18.62 -1.02 17.49
CA GLU A 399 19.66 -0.63 18.45
C GLU A 399 19.60 0.85 18.86
N LYS A 400 19.44 1.73 17.92
CA LYS A 400 19.55 3.19 18.16
C LYS A 400 18.20 3.90 18.25
N GLY A 401 17.07 3.22 17.91
CA GLY A 401 15.77 3.85 17.82
C GLY A 401 15.70 4.90 16.72
N GLN A 402 16.59 4.82 15.71
CA GLN A 402 16.70 5.78 14.63
C GLN A 402 16.39 5.11 13.28
N ILE A 403 15.50 5.71 12.54
CA ILE A 403 15.11 5.24 11.20
C ILE A 403 15.93 6.00 10.17
N TYR A 404 16.57 5.25 9.28
CA TYR A 404 17.30 5.77 8.15
C TYR A 404 16.63 5.33 6.85
N VAL A 405 16.78 6.16 5.81
CA VAL A 405 16.26 5.89 4.47
C VAL A 405 17.39 5.97 3.48
N LEU A 406 17.59 4.90 2.72
CA LEU A 406 18.44 4.87 1.54
C LEU A 406 17.61 5.25 0.32
N TYR A 407 18.11 6.18 -0.47
CA TYR A 407 17.47 6.60 -1.70
C TYR A 407 18.51 7.06 -2.73
N ASP A 408 18.10 7.10 -3.98
CA ASP A 408 18.90 7.74 -5.03
C ASP A 408 18.63 9.25 -5.06
N ASN A 409 19.67 10.03 -4.97
CA ASN A 409 19.61 11.48 -5.12
C ASN A 409 20.22 11.87 -6.46
N CYS A 410 19.42 11.74 -7.52
CA CYS A 410 19.80 12.07 -8.89
C CYS A 410 21.13 11.41 -9.31
N GLY A 411 21.19 10.08 -9.21
CA GLY A 411 22.35 9.28 -9.59
C GLY A 411 23.41 9.10 -8.50
N LYS A 412 23.09 9.42 -7.22
CA LYS A 412 23.99 9.19 -6.08
C LYS A 412 23.22 8.60 -4.90
N LEU A 413 23.60 7.39 -4.48
CA LEU A 413 23.03 6.78 -3.27
C LEU A 413 23.22 7.71 -2.07
N THR A 414 22.17 7.96 -1.35
CA THR A 414 22.16 8.86 -0.20
C THR A 414 21.44 8.19 0.96
N LEU A 415 22.06 8.22 2.14
CA LEU A 415 21.45 7.73 3.39
C LEU A 415 21.17 8.91 4.31
N LYS A 416 19.94 9.06 4.77
CA LYS A 416 19.56 10.09 5.74
C LYS A 416 18.72 9.51 6.87
N ASN A 417 18.85 10.11 8.05
CA ASN A 417 17.90 9.90 9.14
C ASN A 417 16.60 10.64 8.82
N ILE A 418 15.44 10.00 9.03
CA ILE A 418 14.12 10.58 8.74
C ILE A 418 13.87 11.90 9.50
N SER A 419 14.46 12.08 10.69
CA SER A 419 14.35 13.34 11.44
C SER A 419 14.86 14.56 10.66
N ASN A 420 15.80 14.34 9.72
CA ASN A 420 16.36 15.36 8.84
C ASN A 420 15.64 15.45 7.48
N MET A 421 14.50 14.77 7.34
CA MET A 421 13.71 14.73 6.11
C MET A 421 12.33 15.38 6.26
N LYS A 422 12.16 16.26 7.24
CA LYS A 422 10.94 17.06 7.41
C LYS A 422 10.74 18.02 6.24
N ARG A 423 9.49 18.11 5.74
CA ARG A 423 9.09 18.97 4.60
C ARG A 423 7.89 19.82 5.03
N ASN A 424 8.18 21.01 5.53
CA ASN A 424 7.14 21.94 6.00
C ASN A 424 6.42 22.65 4.84
N SER A 425 6.98 22.62 3.64
CA SER A 425 6.39 23.16 2.41
C SER A 425 5.19 22.35 1.89
N CYS A 426 5.05 21.12 2.34
CA CYS A 426 3.95 20.22 1.94
C CYS A 426 3.07 19.94 3.16
N VAL A 427 2.06 20.75 3.40
CA VAL A 427 1.03 20.49 4.42
C VAL A 427 -0.10 19.69 3.79
N VAL A 428 -0.45 18.58 4.40
CA VAL A 428 -1.54 17.70 3.96
C VAL A 428 -2.74 17.92 4.88
N ASP A 429 -3.82 18.42 4.32
CA ASP A 429 -5.11 18.60 5.00
C ASP A 429 -6.26 18.19 4.06
N VAL A 430 -7.50 18.35 4.53
CA VAL A 430 -8.69 18.00 3.75
C VAL A 430 -8.94 18.94 2.56
N GLU A 431 -8.33 20.12 2.54
CA GLU A 431 -8.49 21.10 1.46
C GLU A 431 -7.41 20.92 0.38
N THR A 432 -6.22 20.47 0.76
CA THR A 432 -5.09 20.23 -0.16
C THR A 432 -5.13 18.87 -0.83
N ALA A 433 -5.92 17.92 -0.33
CA ALA A 433 -6.11 16.58 -0.89
C ALA A 433 -7.46 16.46 -1.59
N GLN A 434 -7.48 15.95 -2.84
CA GLN A 434 -8.75 15.69 -3.53
C GLN A 434 -9.49 14.47 -2.98
N ASP A 435 -8.75 13.49 -2.45
CA ASP A 435 -9.30 12.25 -1.90
C ASP A 435 -8.36 11.71 -0.82
N TYR A 436 -8.93 11.05 0.18
CA TYR A 436 -8.14 10.36 1.20
C TYR A 436 -8.80 9.05 1.65
N SER A 437 -7.99 8.12 2.13
CA SER A 437 -8.41 6.87 2.73
C SER A 437 -7.54 6.55 3.93
N LEU A 438 -8.15 6.39 5.11
CA LEU A 438 -7.48 5.93 6.33
C LEU A 438 -7.77 4.44 6.52
N GLU A 439 -6.75 3.62 6.43
CA GLU A 439 -6.79 2.20 6.70
C GLU A 439 -6.24 1.91 8.10
N THR A 440 -6.93 1.06 8.84
CA THR A 440 -6.41 0.44 10.07
C THR A 440 -6.47 -1.05 9.92
N SER A 441 -5.36 -1.75 10.16
CA SER A 441 -5.25 -3.18 9.90
C SER A 441 -4.59 -3.93 11.05
N ILE A 442 -4.90 -5.20 11.16
CA ILE A 442 -4.18 -6.19 11.97
C ILE A 442 -3.64 -7.34 11.12
N ASP A 443 -3.77 -7.24 9.79
CA ASP A 443 -3.42 -8.31 8.85
C ASP A 443 -1.91 -8.45 8.65
N SER A 444 -1.16 -7.35 8.71
CA SER A 444 0.29 -7.37 8.51
C SER A 444 1.02 -6.54 9.55
N ASN A 445 2.22 -6.98 9.94
CA ASN A 445 3.06 -6.33 10.95
C ASN A 445 2.36 -6.10 12.30
N THR A 446 1.34 -6.92 12.61
CA THR A 446 0.64 -6.94 13.89
C THR A 446 0.75 -8.33 14.50
N TYR A 447 1.38 -8.42 15.67
CA TYR A 447 1.60 -9.70 16.35
C TYR A 447 1.26 -9.55 17.82
N ASN A 448 0.35 -10.39 18.32
CA ASN A 448 -0.05 -10.44 19.74
C ASN A 448 0.50 -11.67 20.47
N ARG A 449 1.24 -12.51 19.75
CA ARG A 449 2.03 -13.60 20.28
C ARG A 449 3.39 -13.62 19.55
N VAL A 450 4.47 -13.62 20.33
CA VAL A 450 5.84 -13.77 19.82
C VAL A 450 6.39 -15.07 20.36
N LYS A 451 6.72 -16.00 19.46
CA LYS A 451 7.33 -17.29 19.77
C LYS A 451 8.77 -17.28 19.25
N ILE A 452 9.72 -17.29 20.19
CA ILE A 452 11.15 -17.37 19.86
C ILE A 452 11.66 -18.73 20.27
N VAL A 453 12.33 -19.40 19.33
CA VAL A 453 12.98 -20.69 19.57
C VAL A 453 14.48 -20.47 19.70
N TYR A 454 15.03 -21.05 20.74
CA TYR A 454 16.46 -21.06 21.00
C TYR A 454 16.99 -22.49 20.90
N GLU A 455 18.06 -22.65 20.14
CA GLU A 455 18.72 -23.92 19.92
C GLU A 455 20.01 -24.00 20.74
N LYS A 456 20.15 -25.05 21.51
CA LYS A 456 21.36 -25.32 22.27
C LYS A 456 21.91 -26.69 21.88
N THR A 457 23.10 -26.70 21.28
CA THR A 457 23.83 -27.93 20.98
C THR A 457 24.80 -28.20 22.15
N ASN A 458 24.66 -29.33 22.76
CA ASN A 458 25.62 -29.79 23.78
C ASN A 458 26.94 -30.15 23.10
N LYS A 459 28.06 -29.71 23.67
CA LYS A 459 29.39 -29.93 23.09
C LYS A 459 29.87 -31.36 23.22
N ASP A 460 29.40 -32.06 24.25
CA ASP A 460 29.92 -33.40 24.59
C ASP A 460 29.23 -34.50 23.80
N ASP A 461 27.92 -34.44 23.65
CA ASP A 461 27.12 -35.46 22.92
C ASP A 461 26.57 -35.00 21.58
N LYS A 462 26.91 -33.78 21.14
CA LYS A 462 26.39 -33.13 19.93
C LYS A 462 24.86 -33.09 19.83
N LYS A 463 24.15 -33.39 20.91
CA LYS A 463 22.69 -33.39 20.95
C LYS A 463 22.17 -31.96 20.98
N THR A 464 21.26 -31.64 20.06
CA THR A 464 20.62 -30.35 19.99
C THR A 464 19.28 -30.37 20.72
N THR A 465 19.09 -29.45 21.63
CA THR A 465 17.84 -29.22 22.36
C THR A 465 17.23 -27.88 21.97
N TYR A 466 15.91 -27.87 21.83
CA TYR A 466 15.14 -26.68 21.47
C TYR A 466 14.40 -26.15 22.68
N HIS A 467 14.56 -24.89 22.97
CA HIS A 467 13.82 -24.17 24.01
C HIS A 467 12.95 -23.12 23.36
N THR A 468 11.74 -22.96 23.88
CA THR A 468 10.78 -22.01 23.34
C THR A 468 10.46 -20.95 24.38
N ILE A 469 10.49 -19.68 23.96
CA ILE A 469 10.01 -18.54 24.75
C ILE A 469 8.80 -17.96 24.02
N VAL A 470 7.68 -17.84 24.75
CA VAL A 470 6.45 -17.23 24.24
C VAL A 470 6.15 -15.99 25.07
N CYS A 471 5.96 -14.87 24.39
CA CYS A 471 5.44 -13.64 24.96
C CYS A 471 4.12 -13.32 24.25
N GLN A 472 3.04 -13.09 24.99
CA GLN A 472 1.73 -12.85 24.40
C GLN A 472 0.89 -11.88 25.22
N SER A 473 -0.11 -11.29 24.56
CA SER A 473 -1.10 -10.40 25.17
C SER A 473 -2.48 -11.04 25.10
N SER A 474 -3.00 -11.51 26.24
CA SER A 474 -4.34 -12.11 26.31
C SER A 474 -5.43 -11.12 25.85
N LYS A 475 -5.28 -9.83 26.17
CA LYS A 475 -6.24 -8.79 25.77
C LYS A 475 -6.42 -8.73 24.25
N SER A 476 -5.33 -8.64 23.50
CA SER A 476 -5.40 -8.55 22.04
C SER A 476 -5.66 -9.90 21.38
N ILE A 477 -5.28 -11.02 21.99
CA ILE A 477 -5.66 -12.36 21.52
C ILE A 477 -7.18 -12.56 21.61
N ASN A 478 -7.81 -12.17 22.73
CA ASN A 478 -9.26 -12.28 22.89
C ASN A 478 -10.02 -11.39 21.90
N GLN A 479 -9.39 -10.32 21.41
CA GLN A 479 -9.97 -9.35 20.50
C GLN A 479 -9.79 -9.73 19.03
N TRP A 480 -8.63 -10.28 18.66
CA TRP A 480 -8.21 -10.46 17.26
C TRP A 480 -7.88 -11.91 16.88
N GLY A 481 -7.94 -12.85 17.83
CA GLY A 481 -7.35 -14.17 17.65
C GLY A 481 -5.82 -14.14 17.79
N VAL A 482 -5.18 -15.27 17.50
CA VAL A 482 -3.72 -15.39 17.62
C VAL A 482 -3.04 -14.92 16.34
N LEU A 483 -2.29 -13.84 16.45
CA LEU A 483 -1.38 -13.34 15.41
C LEU A 483 0.05 -13.57 15.90
N GLN A 484 0.74 -14.59 15.33
CA GLN A 484 2.01 -15.05 15.87
C GLN A 484 3.20 -14.66 14.98
N LEU A 485 4.20 -14.02 15.60
CA LEU A 485 5.55 -13.90 15.06
C LEU A 485 6.40 -15.07 15.57
N TYR A 486 7.15 -15.71 14.67
CA TYR A 486 8.10 -16.77 14.98
C TYR A 486 9.50 -16.35 14.57
N GLU A 487 10.47 -16.58 15.45
CA GLU A 487 11.87 -16.36 15.15
C GLU A 487 12.77 -17.37 15.89
N LYS A 488 13.92 -17.69 15.28
CA LYS A 488 14.95 -18.55 15.87
C LYS A 488 16.17 -17.70 16.23
N VAL A 489 16.73 -17.92 17.42
CA VAL A 489 17.92 -17.21 17.93
C VAL A 489 18.88 -18.18 18.61
N ASP A 490 20.14 -17.78 18.73
CA ASP A 490 21.21 -18.62 19.28
C ASP A 490 21.44 -18.43 20.79
N ASN A 491 20.76 -17.47 21.42
CA ASN A 491 20.99 -17.10 22.82
C ASN A 491 19.69 -16.89 23.59
N ILE A 492 19.49 -17.64 24.68
CA ILE A 492 18.27 -17.59 25.53
C ILE A 492 18.04 -16.23 26.20
N LYS A 493 19.10 -15.50 26.57
CA LYS A 493 18.97 -14.18 27.18
C LYS A 493 18.47 -13.16 26.19
N VAL A 494 18.94 -13.27 24.94
CA VAL A 494 18.49 -12.48 23.80
C VAL A 494 17.03 -12.83 23.45
N ALA A 495 16.68 -14.12 23.42
CA ALA A 495 15.34 -14.60 23.10
C ALA A 495 14.25 -13.94 23.93
N LYS A 496 14.41 -13.89 25.28
CA LYS A 496 13.42 -13.30 26.19
C LYS A 496 13.24 -11.80 25.96
N LEU A 497 14.35 -11.07 25.82
CA LEU A 497 14.31 -9.62 25.62
C LEU A 497 13.74 -9.26 24.24
N LYS A 498 14.08 -10.05 23.21
CA LYS A 498 13.59 -9.87 21.84
C LYS A 498 12.09 -10.14 21.76
N ALA A 499 11.59 -11.20 22.41
CA ALA A 499 10.17 -11.47 22.50
C ALA A 499 9.38 -10.31 23.12
N GLN A 500 9.90 -9.73 24.21
CA GLN A 500 9.27 -8.57 24.86
C GLN A 500 9.33 -7.30 23.99
N ALA A 501 10.46 -7.05 23.31
CA ALA A 501 10.64 -5.92 22.43
C ALA A 501 9.66 -6.00 21.23
N TYR A 502 9.53 -7.16 20.61
CA TYR A 502 8.60 -7.37 19.51
C TYR A 502 7.14 -7.22 19.93
N MET A 503 6.77 -7.74 21.10
CA MET A 503 5.43 -7.50 21.65
C MET A 503 5.15 -6.01 21.83
N LYS A 504 6.12 -5.24 22.31
CA LYS A 504 5.97 -3.80 22.46
C LYS A 504 5.86 -3.05 21.12
N MET A 505 6.54 -3.53 20.10
CA MET A 505 6.57 -2.89 18.76
C MET A 505 5.33 -3.24 17.92
N TYR A 506 4.91 -4.50 17.94
CA TYR A 506 3.98 -5.02 16.97
C TYR A 506 2.58 -5.34 17.51
N ASN A 507 2.37 -5.30 18.86
CA ASN A 507 1.04 -5.53 19.42
C ASN A 507 0.16 -4.28 19.36
N ALA A 508 -0.02 -3.77 18.16
CA ALA A 508 -0.86 -2.59 17.86
C ALA A 508 -1.38 -2.69 16.42
N LYS A 509 -2.55 -2.13 16.17
CA LYS A 509 -3.07 -1.97 14.80
C LYS A 509 -2.11 -1.11 13.99
N THR A 510 -1.82 -1.53 12.78
CA THR A 510 -1.17 -0.68 11.78
C THR A 510 -2.15 0.38 11.28
N LYS A 511 -1.63 1.55 10.92
CA LYS A 511 -2.42 2.65 10.38
C LYS A 511 -1.70 3.21 9.15
N SER A 512 -2.43 3.34 8.06
CA SER A 512 -1.96 3.91 6.80
C SER A 512 -2.96 4.94 6.29
N LEU A 513 -2.48 6.12 5.96
CA LEU A 513 -3.27 7.18 5.34
C LEU A 513 -2.83 7.33 3.89
N THR A 514 -3.73 7.04 2.97
CA THR A 514 -3.52 7.33 1.54
C THR A 514 -4.19 8.66 1.23
N VAL A 515 -3.45 9.57 0.58
CA VAL A 515 -3.93 10.87 0.10
C VAL A 515 -3.63 11.00 -1.37
N LYS A 516 -4.58 11.50 -2.14
CA LYS A 516 -4.45 11.62 -3.59
C LYS A 516 -4.50 13.08 -4.04
N ASP A 517 -3.77 13.34 -5.11
CA ASP A 517 -3.76 14.63 -5.81
C ASP A 517 -3.43 15.82 -4.93
N VAL A 518 -2.54 15.60 -3.95
CA VAL A 518 -1.95 16.69 -3.16
C VAL A 518 -1.07 17.55 -4.07
N ILE A 519 -1.00 18.85 -3.78
CA ILE A 519 -0.12 19.78 -4.51
C ILE A 519 1.31 19.25 -4.54
N GLY A 520 1.92 19.22 -5.73
CA GLY A 520 3.24 18.65 -5.94
C GLY A 520 4.36 19.47 -5.30
N ASP A 521 5.18 18.81 -4.50
CA ASP A 521 6.46 19.32 -4.01
C ASP A 521 7.58 18.38 -4.44
N ARG A 522 8.49 18.84 -5.32
CA ARG A 522 9.61 18.04 -5.84
C ARG A 522 10.55 17.51 -4.77
N GLN A 523 10.55 18.09 -3.58
CA GLN A 523 11.41 17.66 -2.47
C GLN A 523 10.79 16.54 -1.63
N VAL A 524 9.50 16.29 -1.78
CA VAL A 524 8.83 15.17 -1.12
C VAL A 524 9.21 13.89 -1.83
N ARG A 525 9.68 12.92 -1.08
CA ARG A 525 10.04 11.58 -1.56
C ARG A 525 9.76 10.56 -0.48
N ALA A 526 9.80 9.29 -0.82
CA ALA A 526 9.72 8.23 0.17
C ALA A 526 10.78 8.43 1.26
N GLY A 527 10.37 8.34 2.53
CA GLY A 527 11.17 8.68 3.70
C GLY A 527 11.06 10.13 4.18
N SER A 528 10.42 11.03 3.42
CA SER A 528 10.11 12.38 3.91
C SER A 528 9.09 12.32 5.05
N MET A 529 9.18 13.30 5.95
CA MET A 529 8.22 13.54 7.01
C MET A 529 7.39 14.78 6.64
N VAL A 530 6.10 14.60 6.38
CA VAL A 530 5.19 15.70 6.00
C VAL A 530 4.20 16.00 7.12
N PRO A 531 3.91 17.28 7.41
CA PRO A 531 2.89 17.64 8.39
C PRO A 531 1.51 17.33 7.84
N VAL A 532 0.71 16.61 8.63
CA VAL A 532 -0.67 16.25 8.32
C VAL A 532 -1.58 16.82 9.39
N ILE A 533 -2.61 17.59 8.97
CA ILE A 533 -3.59 18.22 9.83
C ILE A 533 -4.97 17.86 9.30
N MET A 534 -5.56 16.80 9.84
CA MET A 534 -6.85 16.28 9.40
C MET A 534 -7.76 15.95 10.58
N ASN A 535 -9.01 16.37 10.51
CA ASN A 535 -10.09 15.94 11.40
C ASN A 535 -10.94 14.91 10.66
N LEU A 536 -10.65 13.62 10.86
CA LEU A 536 -11.41 12.53 10.29
C LEU A 536 -12.50 12.08 11.28
N PRO A 537 -13.59 11.43 10.84
CA PRO A 537 -14.73 11.06 11.69
C PRO A 537 -14.34 10.32 13.00
N ASN A 538 -13.31 9.47 12.94
CA ASN A 538 -12.86 8.66 14.08
C ASN A 538 -11.40 8.90 14.46
N CYS A 539 -10.73 9.91 13.91
CA CYS A 539 -9.32 10.14 14.10
C CYS A 539 -8.92 11.59 13.84
N LYS A 540 -8.31 12.22 14.83
CA LYS A 540 -7.68 13.53 14.65
C LYS A 540 -6.18 13.32 14.42
N ILE A 541 -5.66 13.86 13.31
CA ILE A 541 -4.25 13.84 12.97
C ILE A 541 -3.73 15.27 13.05
N SER A 542 -2.68 15.50 13.82
CA SER A 542 -1.93 16.76 13.86
C SER A 542 -0.48 16.43 14.15
N SER A 543 0.20 15.86 13.16
CA SER A 543 1.56 15.37 13.34
C SER A 543 2.29 15.20 12.01
N TYR A 544 3.64 15.05 12.10
CA TYR A 544 4.42 14.61 10.96
C TYR A 544 4.21 13.12 10.72
N LEU A 545 3.76 12.76 9.51
CA LEU A 545 3.69 11.38 9.06
C LEU A 545 4.83 11.06 8.09
N LEU A 546 5.27 9.82 8.12
CA LEU A 546 6.31 9.30 7.25
C LEU A 546 5.73 8.91 5.90
N VAL A 547 6.31 9.39 4.83
CA VAL A 547 5.96 9.01 3.46
C VAL A 547 6.56 7.63 3.16
N GLU A 548 5.72 6.61 3.12
CA GLU A 548 6.12 5.26 2.72
C GLU A 548 6.23 5.13 1.20
N LYS A 549 5.30 5.77 0.49
CA LYS A 549 5.26 5.81 -0.96
C LYS A 549 4.78 7.17 -1.43
N VAL A 550 5.40 7.68 -2.48
CA VAL A 550 4.93 8.86 -3.22
C VAL A 550 4.91 8.57 -4.71
N THR A 551 3.85 8.99 -5.37
CA THR A 551 3.75 9.01 -6.82
C THR A 551 3.53 10.45 -7.27
N HIS A 552 4.53 11.05 -7.89
CA HIS A 552 4.41 12.36 -8.55
C HIS A 552 3.77 12.16 -9.92
N LYS A 553 2.75 12.95 -10.21
CA LYS A 553 2.00 12.94 -11.46
C LYS A 553 2.16 14.28 -12.17
N PHE A 554 2.34 14.20 -13.47
CA PHE A 554 2.55 15.37 -14.32
C PHE A 554 1.53 15.33 -15.46
N GLU A 555 0.51 16.18 -15.33
CA GLU A 555 -0.61 16.19 -16.26
C GLU A 555 -1.22 17.58 -16.35
N ASN A 556 -1.57 18.02 -17.57
CA ASN A 556 -2.19 19.33 -17.84
C ASN A 556 -1.38 20.51 -17.27
N GLY A 557 -0.04 20.42 -17.34
CA GLY A 557 0.85 21.44 -16.79
C GLY A 557 0.79 21.54 -15.26
N LYS A 558 0.21 20.56 -14.58
CA LYS A 558 0.14 20.46 -13.11
C LYS A 558 1.06 19.36 -12.61
N HIS A 559 1.61 19.60 -11.44
CA HIS A 559 2.34 18.60 -10.67
C HIS A 559 1.54 18.29 -9.40
N THR A 560 1.07 17.06 -9.28
CA THR A 560 0.38 16.55 -8.08
C THR A 560 1.09 15.32 -7.52
N MET A 561 0.73 14.92 -6.30
CA MET A 561 1.29 13.76 -5.62
C MET A 561 0.20 12.90 -5.02
N ASP A 562 0.36 11.57 -5.15
CA ASP A 562 -0.33 10.61 -4.29
C ASP A 562 0.65 10.15 -3.21
N LEU A 563 0.21 10.14 -1.95
CA LEU A 563 1.02 9.80 -0.80
C LEU A 563 0.41 8.61 -0.05
N ILE A 564 1.25 7.66 0.34
CA ILE A 564 0.93 6.67 1.37
C ILE A 564 1.75 7.02 2.60
N LEU A 565 1.06 7.31 3.69
CA LEU A 565 1.62 7.87 4.91
C LEU A 565 1.45 6.91 6.08
N SER A 566 2.48 6.77 6.91
CA SER A 566 2.45 5.99 8.14
C SER A 566 3.02 6.78 9.32
N GLY A 567 2.80 6.29 10.53
CA GLY A 567 3.46 6.84 11.72
C GLY A 567 2.59 6.88 12.98
N GLY A 568 3.22 7.18 14.12
CA GLY A 568 2.64 7.11 15.45
C GLY A 568 1.74 8.28 15.87
N GLY A 569 1.44 9.21 14.96
CA GLY A 569 0.67 10.42 15.28
C GLY A 569 -0.85 10.32 15.15
N PHE A 570 -1.38 9.12 14.93
CA PHE A 570 -2.82 8.88 14.85
C PHE A 570 -3.42 8.80 16.26
N ASN A 571 -3.93 9.90 16.77
CA ASN A 571 -4.68 9.91 18.03
C ASN A 571 -6.13 9.53 17.71
N GLY A 572 -6.49 8.28 18.00
CA GLY A 572 -7.90 7.90 18.04
C GLY A 572 -8.59 8.51 19.28
N LYS A 573 -9.86 8.90 19.14
CA LYS A 573 -10.73 9.12 20.30
C LYS A 573 -11.02 7.80 20.99
#